data_e323e39361bee076a4fb3b72ce23dc6e
#
_entry.id   e323e39361bee076a4fb3b72ce23dc6e
#
_cell.length_a   1.000
_cell.length_b   1.000
_cell.length_c   1.000
_cell.angle_alpha   90.00
_cell.angle_beta   90.00
_cell.angle_gamma   90.00
#
_symmetry.space_group_name_H-M   'P 1'
#
loop_
_entity.id
_entity.type
_entity.pdbx_description
1 polymer ?
#
loop_
_entity_poly.entity_id
_entity_poly.type
_entity_poly.pdbx_seq_one_letter_code
_entity_poly.pdbx_strand_id
1 'polypeptide(L)'
;MARKPRKLTDRVIDGQMWGDIIFIGIIMAAVTLIGMDMHLAGGLFTDRSVDAVGHDAQMTEARTMGFTILVFAQMLNALCSRSHDQSVFVGLFANKWLWGAIALSTLLQLAVVYVPFLNTAFGTVPLSVGAWFECLGLAMIVLVASELRKCVLRAMHRR
;
A
#
# COMPACT_ATOMS: atom_id res chain seq x y z
N MET A 1 35.67 7.91 -0.35
CA MET A 1 35.24 9.30 -0.08
C MET A 1 34.43 9.30 1.20
N ALA A 2 34.99 9.80 2.31
CA ALA A 2 34.30 9.86 3.60
C ALA A 2 33.29 11.02 3.59
N ARG A 3 32.01 10.71 3.62
CA ARG A 3 30.96 11.71 3.88
C ARG A 3 31.20 12.27 5.29
N LYS A 4 31.24 13.59 5.41
CA LYS A 4 31.34 14.25 6.72
C LYS A 4 30.24 13.77 7.65
N PRO A 5 30.51 13.53 8.95
CA PRO A 5 29.48 13.15 9.91
C PRO A 5 28.37 14.20 9.94
N ARG A 6 27.14 13.76 10.00
CA ARG A 6 25.94 14.62 10.09
C ARG A 6 26.00 15.42 11.40
N LYS A 7 25.75 16.72 11.36
CA LYS A 7 25.70 17.54 12.58
C LYS A 7 24.51 17.13 13.42
N LEU A 8 24.65 17.06 14.73
CA LEU A 8 23.59 16.72 15.69
C LEU A 8 22.38 17.66 15.65
N THR A 9 22.52 18.82 15.03
CA THR A 9 21.48 19.85 14.83
C THR A 9 20.69 19.69 13.54
N ASP A 10 21.11 18.78 12.64
CA ASP A 10 20.37 18.55 11.40
C ASP A 10 19.06 17.84 11.73
N ARG A 11 17.93 18.44 11.39
CA ARG A 11 16.61 17.82 11.55
C ARG A 11 16.58 16.48 10.82
N VAL A 12 16.18 15.43 11.53
CA VAL A 12 16.09 14.07 10.97
C VAL A 12 15.04 14.01 9.86
N ILE A 13 14.02 14.86 9.93
CA ILE A 13 12.94 14.97 8.97
C ILE A 13 12.96 16.38 8.39
N ASP A 14 13.28 16.48 7.12
CA ASP A 14 13.24 17.72 6.35
C ASP A 14 11.81 18.03 5.91
N GLY A 15 11.50 19.30 5.61
CA GLY A 15 10.15 19.70 5.15
C GLY A 15 9.70 18.96 3.89
N GLN A 16 10.65 18.58 3.05
CA GLN A 16 10.39 17.76 1.86
C GLN A 16 9.94 16.34 2.25
N MET A 17 10.57 15.72 3.26
CA MET A 17 10.17 14.39 3.76
C MET A 17 8.77 14.42 4.39
N TRP A 18 8.41 15.49 5.09
CA TRP A 18 7.03 15.68 5.59
C TRP A 18 6.02 15.74 4.44
N GLY A 19 6.32 16.49 3.40
CA GLY A 19 5.49 16.53 2.20
C GLY A 19 5.34 15.16 1.54
N ASP A 20 6.40 14.34 1.52
CA ASP A 20 6.38 12.97 0.96
C ASP A 20 5.46 12.07 1.77
N ILE A 21 5.57 12.09 3.09
CA ILE A 21 4.76 11.26 3.98
C ILE A 21 3.26 11.61 3.85
N ILE A 22 2.92 12.90 3.89
CA ILE A 22 1.54 13.36 3.78
C ILE A 22 0.95 13.01 2.42
N PHE A 23 1.67 13.26 1.34
CA PHE A 23 1.22 12.98 -0.03
C PHE A 23 0.91 11.49 -0.23
N ILE A 24 1.85 10.62 0.14
CA ILE A 24 1.67 9.17 0.01
C ILE A 24 0.56 8.68 0.95
N GLY A 25 0.49 9.20 2.17
CA GLY A 25 -0.57 8.86 3.11
C GLY A 25 -1.97 9.18 2.59
N ILE A 26 -2.15 10.34 1.96
CA ILE A 26 -3.42 10.72 1.33
C ILE A 26 -3.77 9.77 0.19
N ILE A 27 -2.82 9.43 -0.68
CA ILE A 27 -3.06 8.51 -1.80
C ILE A 27 -3.42 7.12 -1.28
N MET A 28 -2.69 6.61 -0.28
CA MET A 28 -2.99 5.31 0.32
C MET A 28 -4.38 5.28 0.94
N ALA A 29 -4.76 6.33 1.67
CA ALA A 29 -6.10 6.45 2.24
C ALA A 29 -7.18 6.48 1.15
N ALA A 30 -7.00 7.28 0.10
CA ALA A 30 -7.93 7.39 -1.02
C ALA A 30 -8.10 6.05 -1.75
N VAL A 31 -7.00 5.38 -2.09
CA VAL A 31 -7.02 4.09 -2.78
C VAL A 31 -7.68 3.00 -1.92
N THR A 32 -7.43 2.99 -0.62
CA THR A 32 -8.06 2.05 0.31
C THR A 32 -9.56 2.29 0.42
N LEU A 33 -10.00 3.56 0.55
CA LEU A 33 -11.41 3.90 0.60
C LEU A 33 -12.13 3.57 -0.69
N ILE A 34 -11.53 3.83 -1.85
CA ILE A 34 -12.10 3.45 -3.15
C ILE A 34 -12.25 1.94 -3.24
N GLY A 35 -11.23 1.18 -2.83
CA GLY A 35 -11.31 -0.29 -2.85
C GLY A 35 -12.36 -0.85 -1.90
N MET A 36 -12.57 -0.23 -0.74
CA MET A 36 -13.67 -0.59 0.16
C MET A 36 -15.03 -0.25 -0.47
N ASP A 37 -15.17 0.94 -1.04
CA ASP A 37 -16.40 1.43 -1.65
C ASP A 37 -16.88 0.55 -2.82
N MET A 38 -15.94 0.03 -3.62
CA MET A 38 -16.25 -0.88 -4.73
C MET A 38 -16.92 -2.20 -4.28
N HIS A 39 -16.78 -2.57 -3.01
CA HIS A 39 -17.35 -3.78 -2.42
C HIS A 39 -18.50 -3.52 -1.44
N LEU A 40 -18.85 -2.24 -1.22
CA LEU A 40 -20.00 -1.86 -0.42
C LEU A 40 -21.27 -1.77 -1.26
N ALA A 41 -22.37 -2.25 -0.69
CA ALA A 41 -23.70 -2.00 -1.27
C ALA A 41 -24.03 -0.51 -1.24
N GLY A 42 -24.39 0.05 -2.39
CA GLY A 42 -24.65 1.49 -2.52
C GLY A 42 -23.39 2.36 -2.48
N GLY A 43 -22.23 1.78 -2.83
CA GLY A 43 -20.97 2.51 -2.98
C GLY A 43 -21.06 3.58 -4.07
N LEU A 44 -20.22 4.62 -3.97
CA LEU A 44 -20.19 5.75 -4.92
C LEU A 44 -19.70 5.34 -6.31
N PHE A 45 -18.84 4.32 -6.39
CA PHE A 45 -18.21 3.88 -7.63
C PHE A 45 -18.81 2.60 -8.20
N THR A 46 -19.50 1.81 -7.39
CA THR A 46 -20.14 0.57 -7.86
C THR A 46 -21.44 0.37 -7.11
N ASP A 47 -22.53 0.43 -7.85
CA ASP A 47 -23.86 0.08 -7.33
C ASP A 47 -23.98 -1.45 -7.30
N ARG A 48 -23.40 -2.07 -6.29
CA ARG A 48 -23.57 -3.50 -6.03
C ARG A 48 -24.87 -3.67 -5.27
N SER A 49 -25.88 -4.22 -5.94
CA SER A 49 -27.17 -4.51 -5.29
C SER A 49 -26.98 -5.49 -4.13
N VAL A 50 -27.77 -5.29 -3.08
CA VAL A 50 -27.74 -6.08 -1.83
C VAL A 50 -28.23 -7.53 -2.02
N ASP A 51 -28.18 -8.06 -3.20
CA ASP A 51 -29.05 -9.11 -3.72
C ASP A 51 -28.75 -10.55 -3.33
N ALA A 52 -27.88 -10.92 -2.46
CA ALA A 52 -27.82 -12.30 -1.99
C ALA A 52 -26.97 -12.53 -0.74
N VAL A 53 -26.10 -11.60 -0.40
CA VAL A 53 -25.19 -11.71 0.74
C VAL A 53 -25.57 -10.57 1.69
N GLY A 54 -26.03 -10.88 2.89
CA GLY A 54 -26.50 -9.88 3.83
C GLY A 54 -25.52 -8.71 4.01
N HIS A 55 -26.03 -7.53 4.35
CA HIS A 55 -25.27 -6.29 4.53
C HIS A 55 -23.99 -6.46 5.39
N ASP A 56 -24.06 -7.30 6.42
CA ASP A 56 -22.92 -7.56 7.33
C ASP A 56 -21.79 -8.34 6.64
N ALA A 57 -22.12 -9.26 5.72
CA ALA A 57 -21.12 -10.02 4.99
C ALA A 57 -20.39 -9.14 3.96
N GLN A 58 -21.10 -8.25 3.28
CA GLN A 58 -20.52 -7.29 2.35
C GLN A 58 -19.60 -6.30 3.08
N MET A 59 -20.03 -5.83 4.25
CA MET A 59 -19.20 -4.94 5.09
C MET A 59 -17.90 -5.62 5.52
N THR A 60 -17.97 -6.91 5.86
CA THR A 60 -16.79 -7.68 6.25
C THR A 60 -15.86 -7.94 5.06
N GLU A 61 -16.42 -8.20 3.88
CA GLU A 61 -15.64 -8.33 2.64
C GLU A 61 -14.95 -7.00 2.30
N ALA A 62 -15.66 -5.88 2.32
CA ALA A 62 -15.10 -4.54 2.07
C ALA A 62 -13.98 -4.19 3.06
N ARG A 63 -14.13 -4.52 4.34
CA ARG A 63 -13.07 -4.34 5.35
C ARG A 63 -11.84 -5.19 5.04
N THR A 64 -12.04 -6.46 4.65
CA THR A 64 -10.95 -7.36 4.30
C THR A 64 -10.21 -6.85 3.06
N MET A 65 -10.94 -6.34 2.06
CA MET A 65 -10.38 -5.70 0.87
C MET A 65 -9.54 -4.48 1.25
N GLY A 66 -10.10 -3.54 2.03
CA GLY A 66 -9.39 -2.34 2.46
C GLY A 66 -8.12 -2.68 3.26
N PHE A 67 -8.19 -3.65 4.16
CA PHE A 67 -7.03 -4.13 4.91
C PHE A 67 -5.95 -4.70 3.99
N THR A 68 -6.34 -5.53 3.01
CA THR A 68 -5.41 -6.15 2.06
C THR A 68 -4.75 -5.11 1.15
N ILE A 69 -5.53 -4.14 0.64
CA ILE A 69 -5.02 -3.02 -0.16
C ILE A 69 -3.99 -2.23 0.65
N LEU A 70 -4.30 -1.92 1.90
CA LEU A 70 -3.41 -1.16 2.77
C LEU A 70 -2.11 -1.89 3.04
N VAL A 71 -2.14 -3.20 3.29
CA VAL A 71 -0.93 -4.02 3.47
C VAL A 71 -0.07 -4.01 2.20
N PHE A 72 -0.65 -4.24 1.02
CA PHE A 72 0.10 -4.20 -0.23
C PHE A 72 0.64 -2.80 -0.53
N ALA A 73 -0.16 -1.76 -0.31
CA ALA A 73 0.29 -0.38 -0.48
C ALA A 73 1.47 -0.05 0.43
N GLN A 74 1.46 -0.49 1.69
CA GLN A 74 2.59 -0.34 2.61
C GLN A 74 3.84 -1.09 2.14
N MET A 75 3.68 -2.31 1.63
CA MET A 75 4.81 -3.08 1.09
C MET A 75 5.43 -2.38 -0.11
N LEU A 76 4.60 -1.88 -1.04
CA LEU A 76 5.06 -1.12 -2.21
C LEU A 76 5.68 0.22 -1.81
N ASN A 77 5.10 0.91 -0.82
CA ASN A 77 5.66 2.14 -0.28
C ASN A 77 7.03 1.90 0.39
N ALA A 78 7.20 0.80 1.11
CA ALA A 78 8.50 0.41 1.69
C ALA A 78 9.56 0.18 0.60
N LEU A 79 9.19 -0.44 -0.53
CA LEU A 79 10.04 -0.56 -1.71
C LEU A 79 10.44 0.82 -2.27
N CYS A 80 9.47 1.73 -2.40
CA CYS A 80 9.69 3.07 -2.92
C CYS A 80 10.58 3.93 -1.99
N SER A 81 10.37 3.83 -0.68
CA SER A 81 11.09 4.64 0.32
C SER A 81 12.56 4.28 0.45
N ARG A 82 12.96 3.09 0.01
CA ARG A 82 14.36 2.64 0.05
C ARG A 82 15.29 3.49 -0.82
N SER A 83 14.78 4.06 -1.90
CA SER A 83 15.57 4.85 -2.85
C SER A 83 14.92 6.20 -3.08
N HIS A 84 15.44 7.25 -2.42
CA HIS A 84 14.98 8.62 -2.65
C HIS A 84 15.49 9.19 -3.99
N ASP A 85 16.70 8.77 -4.40
CA ASP A 85 17.38 9.36 -5.57
C ASP A 85 17.32 8.50 -6.83
N GLN A 86 16.87 7.25 -6.74
CA GLN A 86 16.85 6.32 -7.86
C GLN A 86 15.45 5.69 -7.99
N SER A 87 15.10 5.26 -9.21
CA SER A 87 13.88 4.50 -9.44
C SER A 87 13.88 3.20 -8.64
N VAL A 88 12.70 2.77 -8.17
CA VAL A 88 12.51 1.49 -7.47
C VAL A 88 13.08 0.32 -8.26
N PHE A 89 13.04 0.39 -9.58
CA PHE A 89 13.52 -0.69 -10.46
C PHE A 89 15.04 -0.84 -10.48
N VAL A 90 15.79 0.21 -10.04
CA VAL A 90 17.26 0.15 -9.98
C VAL A 90 17.67 -0.53 -8.67
N GLY A 91 18.26 -1.72 -8.78
CA GLY A 91 18.73 -2.48 -7.61
C GLY A 91 17.63 -3.23 -6.85
N LEU A 92 16.47 -3.45 -7.48
CA LEU A 92 15.34 -4.19 -6.88
C LEU A 92 15.77 -5.56 -6.35
N PHE A 93 16.62 -6.28 -7.07
CA PHE A 93 17.12 -7.60 -6.72
C PHE A 93 18.41 -7.61 -5.87
N ALA A 94 18.99 -6.44 -5.59
CA ALA A 94 20.24 -6.35 -4.85
C ALA A 94 20.12 -6.72 -3.36
N ASN A 95 18.92 -6.69 -2.79
CA ASN A 95 18.70 -6.96 -1.37
C ASN A 95 17.76 -8.15 -1.14
N LYS A 96 18.36 -9.31 -0.90
CA LYS A 96 17.62 -10.56 -0.60
C LYS A 96 16.75 -10.46 0.67
N TRP A 97 17.16 -9.66 1.67
CA TRP A 97 16.40 -9.46 2.90
C TRP A 97 15.09 -8.72 2.67
N LEU A 98 15.07 -7.79 1.74
CA LEU A 98 13.86 -7.07 1.36
C LEU A 98 12.82 -8.02 0.74
N TRP A 99 13.27 -8.89 -0.16
CA TRP A 99 12.41 -9.92 -0.75
C TRP A 99 11.90 -10.91 0.29
N GLY A 100 12.75 -11.27 1.26
CA GLY A 100 12.34 -12.08 2.40
C GLY A 100 11.25 -11.40 3.24
N ALA A 101 11.36 -10.10 3.50
CA ALA A 101 10.34 -9.34 4.22
C ALA A 101 9.03 -9.25 3.44
N ILE A 102 9.06 -9.00 2.13
CA ILE A 102 7.87 -8.97 1.27
C ILE A 102 7.20 -10.35 1.24
N ALA A 103 7.97 -11.41 1.04
CA ALA A 103 7.44 -12.77 1.04
C ALA A 103 6.79 -13.11 2.39
N LEU A 104 7.44 -12.79 3.50
CA LEU A 104 6.90 -13.01 4.84
C LEU A 104 5.61 -12.23 5.05
N SER A 105 5.58 -10.94 4.68
CA SER A 105 4.38 -10.11 4.79
C SER A 105 3.23 -10.64 3.95
N THR A 106 3.51 -11.12 2.73
CA THR A 106 2.50 -11.75 1.86
C THR A 106 1.98 -13.05 2.47
N LEU A 107 2.85 -13.89 3.03
CA LEU A 107 2.45 -15.12 3.71
C LEU A 107 1.59 -14.83 4.95
N LEU A 108 1.95 -13.83 5.75
CA LEU A 108 1.14 -13.40 6.89
C LEU A 108 -0.22 -12.88 6.45
N GLN A 109 -0.29 -12.11 5.36
CA GLN A 109 -1.55 -11.64 4.81
C GLN A 109 -2.44 -12.79 4.33
N LEU A 110 -1.87 -13.78 3.63
CA LEU A 110 -2.58 -15.00 3.26
C LEU A 110 -3.09 -15.75 4.49
N ALA A 111 -2.26 -15.86 5.52
CA ALA A 111 -2.67 -16.50 6.77
C ALA A 111 -3.86 -15.78 7.44
N VAL A 112 -3.84 -14.45 7.52
CA VAL A 112 -4.93 -13.64 8.08
C VAL A 112 -6.24 -13.81 7.29
N VAL A 113 -6.16 -14.00 5.98
CA VAL A 113 -7.33 -14.12 5.10
C VAL A 113 -7.88 -15.55 5.05
N TYR A 114 -7.05 -16.58 5.20
CA TYR A 114 -7.46 -17.97 4.99
C TYR A 114 -7.41 -18.87 6.23
N VAL A 115 -6.68 -18.51 7.29
CA VAL A 115 -6.64 -19.33 8.52
C VAL A 115 -7.82 -18.98 9.40
N PRO A 116 -8.74 -19.95 9.73
CA PRO A 116 -9.99 -19.68 10.45
C PRO A 116 -9.80 -18.98 11.79
N PHE A 117 -8.76 -19.34 12.55
CA PHE A 117 -8.44 -18.71 13.82
C PHE A 117 -8.11 -17.22 13.65
N LEU A 118 -7.31 -16.88 12.63
CA LEU A 118 -6.93 -15.50 12.34
C LEU A 118 -8.10 -14.73 11.72
N ASN A 119 -8.94 -15.36 10.90
CA ASN A 119 -10.15 -14.73 10.38
C ASN A 119 -11.06 -14.25 11.50
N THR A 120 -11.25 -15.08 12.51
CA THR A 120 -12.05 -14.71 13.69
C THR A 120 -11.40 -13.59 14.49
N ALA A 121 -10.08 -13.63 14.66
CA ALA A 121 -9.34 -12.63 15.42
C ALA A 121 -9.32 -11.25 14.73
N PHE A 122 -9.20 -11.21 13.40
CA PHE A 122 -9.10 -9.98 12.62
C PHE A 122 -10.42 -9.55 11.97
N GLY A 123 -11.46 -10.37 12.07
CA GLY A 123 -12.75 -10.11 11.41
C GLY A 123 -12.63 -10.07 9.89
N THR A 124 -11.81 -10.95 9.32
CA THR A 124 -11.58 -11.06 7.88
C THR A 124 -12.38 -12.23 7.29
N VAL A 125 -12.54 -12.19 5.96
CA VAL A 125 -13.18 -13.28 5.20
C VAL A 125 -12.27 -13.69 4.04
N PRO A 126 -12.36 -14.96 3.58
CA PRO A 126 -11.62 -15.41 2.42
C PRO A 126 -11.99 -14.59 1.18
N LEU A 127 -10.98 -14.05 0.51
CA LEU A 127 -11.12 -13.26 -0.71
C LEU A 127 -11.04 -14.17 -1.95
N SER A 128 -11.83 -13.82 -2.98
CA SER A 128 -11.72 -14.45 -4.29
C SER A 128 -10.39 -14.09 -4.98
N VAL A 129 -9.98 -14.91 -5.94
CA VAL A 129 -8.76 -14.62 -6.73
C VAL A 129 -8.87 -13.28 -7.46
N GLY A 130 -10.07 -12.93 -7.97
CA GLY A 130 -10.33 -11.64 -8.59
C GLY A 130 -10.09 -10.48 -7.61
N ALA A 131 -10.61 -10.59 -6.39
CA ALA A 131 -10.40 -9.59 -5.34
C ALA A 131 -8.90 -9.37 -4.99
N TRP A 132 -8.09 -10.42 -5.03
CA TRP A 132 -6.64 -10.29 -4.86
C TRP A 132 -5.98 -9.45 -5.96
N PHE A 133 -6.38 -9.68 -7.23
CA PHE A 133 -5.88 -8.88 -8.35
C PHE A 133 -6.35 -7.42 -8.28
N GLU A 134 -7.58 -7.18 -7.84
CA GLU A 134 -8.10 -5.83 -7.59
C GLU A 134 -7.30 -5.11 -6.50
N CYS A 135 -7.05 -5.79 -5.37
CA CYS A 135 -6.22 -5.25 -4.28
C CYS A 135 -4.80 -4.89 -4.77
N LEU A 136 -4.18 -5.78 -5.54
CA LEU A 136 -2.85 -5.56 -6.08
C LEU A 136 -2.86 -4.40 -7.09
N GLY A 137 -3.85 -4.35 -7.98
CA GLY A 137 -4.01 -3.28 -8.97
C GLY A 137 -4.17 -1.92 -8.31
N LEU A 138 -5.01 -1.82 -7.28
CA LEU A 138 -5.20 -0.59 -6.51
C LEU A 138 -3.93 -0.19 -5.75
N ALA A 139 -3.23 -1.15 -5.14
CA ALA A 139 -1.96 -0.87 -4.46
C ALA A 139 -0.87 -0.39 -5.44
N MET A 140 -0.87 -0.84 -6.69
CA MET A 140 0.06 -0.37 -7.72
C MET A 140 -0.10 1.11 -8.04
N ILE A 141 -1.28 1.70 -7.83
CA ILE A 141 -1.50 3.16 -7.98
C ILE A 141 -0.59 3.93 -7.03
N VAL A 142 -0.40 3.43 -5.80
CA VAL A 142 0.50 4.05 -4.81
C VAL A 142 1.95 4.04 -5.31
N LEU A 143 2.39 2.94 -5.91
CA LEU A 143 3.73 2.84 -6.50
C LEU A 143 3.92 3.84 -7.64
N VAL A 144 2.98 3.89 -8.58
CA VAL A 144 3.03 4.82 -9.72
C VAL A 144 3.04 6.27 -9.25
N ALA A 145 2.19 6.62 -8.28
CA ALA A 145 2.15 7.97 -7.70
C ALA A 145 3.47 8.36 -7.02
N SER A 146 4.09 7.42 -6.29
CA SER A 146 5.40 7.61 -5.66
C SER A 146 6.50 7.84 -6.69
N GLU A 147 6.54 7.07 -7.76
CA GLU A 147 7.54 7.21 -8.83
C GLU A 147 7.34 8.51 -9.65
N LEU A 148 6.10 8.86 -9.97
CA LEU A 148 5.78 10.14 -10.62
C LEU A 148 6.26 11.32 -9.79
N ARG A 149 5.99 11.31 -8.49
CA ARG A 149 6.45 12.37 -7.59
C ARG A 149 7.97 12.49 -7.58
N LYS A 150 8.70 11.38 -7.46
CA LYS A 150 10.16 11.37 -7.55
C LYS A 150 10.66 11.93 -8.87
N CYS A 151 9.99 11.61 -9.97
CA CYS A 151 10.33 12.12 -11.30
C CYS A 151 10.16 13.65 -11.36
N VAL A 152 9.06 14.18 -10.83
CA VAL A 152 8.79 15.63 -10.76
C VAL A 152 9.85 16.34 -9.90
N LEU A 153 10.15 15.82 -8.71
CA LEU A 153 11.13 16.40 -7.82
C LEU A 153 12.54 16.44 -8.46
N ARG A 154 12.94 15.37 -9.15
CA ARG A 154 14.20 15.34 -9.91
C ARG A 154 14.23 16.38 -11.03
N ALA A 155 13.12 16.56 -11.73
CA ALA A 155 13.01 17.55 -12.80
C ALA A 155 13.12 18.97 -12.27
N MET A 156 12.56 19.24 -11.08
CA MET A 156 12.64 20.54 -10.41
C MET A 156 14.06 20.86 -9.88
N HIS A 157 14.79 19.87 -9.38
CA HIS A 157 16.17 20.06 -8.87
C HIS A 157 17.23 20.15 -9.98
N ARG A 158 16.88 19.87 -11.21
CA ARG A 158 17.78 20.01 -12.37
C ARG A 158 17.70 21.38 -13.05
N ARG A 159 16.79 22.23 -12.64
CA ARG A 159 16.66 23.64 -13.07
C ARG A 159 17.29 24.58 -12.04
#